data_a86d44f44e20613af13762335a7750bf
#
_entry.id   a86d44f44e20613af13762335a7750bf
#
_cell.length_a   1.000
_cell.length_b   1.000
_cell.length_c   1.000
_cell.angle_alpha   90.00
_cell.angle_beta   90.00
_cell.angle_gamma   90.00
#
_symmetry.space_group_name_H-M   'P 1'
#
loop_
_entity.id
_entity.type
_entity.pdbx_description
1 polymer ?
#
loop_
_entity_poly.entity_id
_entity_poly.type
_entity_poly.pdbx_seq_one_letter_code
_entity_poly.pdbx_strand_id
1 'polypeptide(L)'
;MTSPKRAATYIGRIGALAVTLGVGHALASGTAVASADSADQGSAGPTAQESTPSTTAPASRRAPRSTATTRPAQQQRAAAVEVRRSAVSPVATAAQAPASIPTDSSAPWTQAVWTRRDLAGSGARSVAARAAAASSAATGRVPAAAAAATPPTSLGSAPLGWVTGQRNTAYPGFGWTQTNNTSWANVYGTDVGVMWFNGENAKTQLAFGDTFSGPNMSGNWRSNVLLLSTDTQLYDGLTLERSGPANQFIPAARNQVFFIGSEVTNIPSSAVYANGENYVNYFSVKSWDTPGRWTTNYSAISQYNPATDKWVLQPSSVRSAGWFRSSTPYRAGDQNFQQMAYVLQPESKVISGDPRYVYAFGTPSGRAGSAFLSRVPEGAITDLKQYEYWDGDTWVPDKPAVAAPVIGDSPNSAGLFGFVRDIANNPNFFGGWFAGLVGAKTGGNVSEMSVQYNDYLGKYVVMYGNGANNVILRTADTPEGAWSDPITVANSIQYPGLYAPMIHPLSGTGQLTDSGGAPDVSNLYWNMSLWGNYNVVLMKTDLTNLKTTLV
;
A
#
# COMPACT_ATOMS: atom_id res chain seq x y z
N MET A 1 11.31 -34.59 35.55
CA MET A 1 11.88 -35.22 34.33
C MET A 1 10.72 -35.81 33.54
N THR A 2 10.12 -35.05 32.63
CA THR A 2 9.00 -35.47 31.79
C THR A 2 9.54 -35.82 30.41
N SER A 3 9.23 -37.00 29.98
CA SER A 3 9.78 -37.74 28.86
C SER A 3 9.56 -37.06 27.49
N PRO A 4 10.56 -37.01 26.57
CA PRO A 4 10.44 -36.36 25.26
C PRO A 4 9.58 -37.15 24.23
N LYS A 5 9.00 -38.28 24.58
CA LYS A 5 8.21 -39.13 23.68
C LYS A 5 6.79 -38.62 23.37
N ARG A 6 6.23 -37.71 24.17
CA ARG A 6 4.87 -37.17 23.89
C ARG A 6 4.86 -36.01 22.88
N ALA A 7 5.95 -35.27 22.77
CA ALA A 7 6.04 -34.17 21.81
C ALA A 7 6.22 -34.64 20.36
N ALA A 8 7.00 -35.72 20.15
CA ALA A 8 7.26 -36.28 18.81
C ALA A 8 5.99 -36.86 18.14
N THR A 9 5.07 -37.44 18.93
CA THR A 9 3.83 -38.04 18.39
C THR A 9 2.82 -36.95 17.97
N TYR A 10 2.88 -35.78 18.59
CA TYR A 10 1.99 -34.67 18.26
C TYR A 10 2.46 -33.93 16.99
N ILE A 11 3.77 -33.75 16.81
CA ILE A 11 4.37 -33.10 15.65
C ILE A 11 4.12 -33.94 14.38
N GLY A 12 4.21 -35.26 14.44
CA GLY A 12 3.96 -36.14 13.30
C GLY A 12 2.51 -36.07 12.77
N ARG A 13 1.52 -35.83 13.65
CA ARG A 13 0.11 -35.73 13.24
C ARG A 13 -0.25 -34.37 12.64
N ILE A 14 0.36 -33.29 13.13
CA ILE A 14 0.13 -31.93 12.60
C ILE A 14 0.84 -31.75 11.25
N GLY A 15 2.05 -32.26 11.10
CA GLY A 15 2.78 -32.22 9.83
C GLY A 15 2.06 -32.96 8.70
N ALA A 16 1.46 -34.13 9.00
CA ALA A 16 0.68 -34.87 8.02
C ALA A 16 -0.60 -34.14 7.59
N LEU A 17 -1.25 -33.39 8.52
CA LEU A 17 -2.47 -32.63 8.21
C LEU A 17 -2.18 -31.40 7.38
N ALA A 18 -1.07 -30.71 7.63
CA ALA A 18 -0.68 -29.52 6.84
C ALA A 18 -0.32 -29.89 5.39
N VAL A 19 0.35 -31.02 5.20
CA VAL A 19 0.70 -31.52 3.86
C VAL A 19 -0.55 -31.98 3.10
N THR A 20 -1.48 -32.68 3.76
CA THR A 20 -2.71 -33.16 3.10
C THR A 20 -3.64 -32.02 2.68
N LEU A 21 -3.76 -30.95 3.49
CA LEU A 21 -4.63 -29.81 3.17
C LEU A 21 -3.99 -28.83 2.17
N GLY A 22 -2.67 -28.67 2.17
CA GLY A 22 -1.95 -27.78 1.27
C GLY A 22 -1.78 -28.36 -0.14
N VAL A 23 -1.41 -29.63 -0.24
CA VAL A 23 -1.16 -30.32 -1.52
C VAL A 23 -2.47 -30.65 -2.24
N GLY A 24 -3.54 -30.96 -1.52
CA GLY A 24 -4.85 -31.22 -2.11
C GLY A 24 -5.45 -30.01 -2.85
N HIS A 25 -5.18 -28.78 -2.40
CA HIS A 25 -5.66 -27.58 -3.07
C HIS A 25 -4.79 -27.18 -4.29
N ALA A 26 -3.51 -27.51 -4.28
CA ALA A 26 -2.62 -27.25 -5.41
C ALA A 26 -2.83 -28.24 -6.58
N LEU A 27 -3.29 -29.47 -6.28
CA LEU A 27 -3.57 -30.49 -7.32
C LEU A 27 -4.98 -30.36 -7.93
N ALA A 28 -5.92 -29.70 -7.25
CA ALA A 28 -7.28 -29.49 -7.78
C ALA A 28 -7.41 -28.28 -8.74
N SER A 29 -6.38 -27.45 -8.86
CA SER A 29 -6.37 -26.28 -9.76
C SER A 29 -5.52 -26.46 -11.03
N GLY A 30 -5.05 -27.65 -11.32
CA GLY A 30 -4.20 -27.94 -12.47
C GLY A 30 -4.66 -29.14 -13.28
N THR A 31 -5.74 -29.04 -14.03
CA THR A 31 -5.99 -29.89 -15.19
C THR A 31 -6.84 -29.16 -16.21
N ALA A 32 -6.30 -28.91 -17.36
CA ALA A 32 -6.79 -29.33 -18.66
C ALA A 32 -6.02 -28.63 -19.77
N VAL A 33 -5.11 -29.31 -20.44
CA VAL A 33 -5.01 -29.23 -21.89
C VAL A 33 -4.68 -30.62 -22.42
N ALA A 34 -5.48 -31.00 -23.39
CA ALA A 34 -5.61 -32.26 -24.01
C ALA A 34 -4.45 -32.62 -24.95
N SER A 35 -4.38 -33.93 -25.15
CA SER A 35 -3.60 -34.71 -26.08
C SER A 35 -3.80 -34.37 -27.57
N ALA A 36 -2.77 -34.67 -28.37
CA ALA A 36 -2.86 -35.41 -29.63
C ALA A 36 -1.46 -35.81 -30.09
N ASP A 37 -1.19 -37.10 -30.13
CA ASP A 37 -0.74 -37.99 -31.22
C ASP A 37 0.39 -37.50 -32.15
N SER A 38 1.35 -38.26 -32.57
CA SER A 38 1.67 -39.68 -32.70
C SER A 38 3.08 -39.85 -33.28
N ALA A 39 3.76 -40.94 -32.95
CA ALA A 39 4.66 -41.78 -33.74
C ALA A 39 5.71 -41.09 -34.67
N ASP A 40 6.94 -41.48 -34.82
CA ASP A 40 7.52 -42.80 -34.98
C ASP A 40 9.07 -42.71 -35.02
N GLN A 41 9.74 -43.74 -34.52
CA GLN A 41 11.01 -44.40 -34.82
C GLN A 41 12.27 -43.65 -35.29
N GLY A 42 13.38 -44.05 -34.67
CA GLY A 42 14.62 -44.39 -35.40
C GLY A 42 15.94 -43.99 -34.75
N SER A 43 16.47 -44.82 -33.89
CA SER A 43 17.75 -45.54 -33.84
C SER A 43 19.08 -44.80 -34.14
N ALA A 44 20.02 -45.07 -33.22
CA ALA A 44 21.48 -45.20 -33.31
C ALA A 44 22.40 -43.99 -33.07
N GLY A 45 23.14 -44.06 -31.96
CA GLY A 45 24.43 -43.40 -31.79
C GLY A 45 25.56 -44.27 -32.47
N PRO A 46 26.85 -44.16 -32.17
CA PRO A 46 27.53 -43.30 -31.17
C PRO A 46 28.85 -42.66 -31.66
N THR A 47 29.58 -42.11 -30.72
CA THR A 47 31.06 -41.99 -30.58
C THR A 47 31.72 -40.63 -30.68
N ALA A 48 32.49 -40.43 -29.62
CA ALA A 48 33.42 -39.42 -29.21
C ALA A 48 34.55 -39.06 -30.21
N GLN A 49 35.09 -37.87 -30.07
CA GLN A 49 36.51 -37.68 -29.69
C GLN A 49 36.90 -36.22 -29.55
N GLU A 50 37.67 -36.01 -28.53
CA GLU A 50 38.53 -34.94 -28.05
C GLU A 50 39.42 -34.28 -29.10
N SER A 51 39.71 -33.00 -28.95
CA SER A 51 41.06 -32.45 -28.74
C SER A 51 41.14 -30.92 -28.85
N THR A 52 41.64 -30.32 -27.82
CA THR A 52 42.33 -29.01 -27.76
C THR A 52 43.83 -29.18 -28.13
N PRO A 53 44.72 -28.16 -28.16
CA PRO A 53 44.59 -26.70 -28.14
C PRO A 53 45.57 -25.97 -29.10
N SER A 54 45.62 -24.65 -29.04
CA SER A 54 46.89 -23.83 -29.02
C SER A 54 46.97 -22.60 -29.93
N THR A 55 47.07 -21.47 -29.27
CA THR A 55 47.98 -20.30 -29.42
C THR A 55 48.19 -19.62 -30.77
N THR A 56 47.98 -18.32 -30.83
CA THR A 56 48.96 -17.22 -30.87
C THR A 56 48.38 -15.96 -31.56
N ALA A 57 48.46 -14.84 -30.89
CA ALA A 57 48.47 -13.52 -31.46
C ALA A 57 49.89 -13.20 -31.97
N PRO A 58 50.26 -12.10 -32.71
CA PRO A 58 49.83 -10.71 -32.50
C PRO A 58 49.82 -9.76 -33.72
N ALA A 59 49.33 -8.54 -33.45
CA ALA A 59 49.85 -7.24 -33.90
C ALA A 59 49.49 -6.63 -35.27
N SER A 60 48.77 -5.54 -35.19
CA SER A 60 49.26 -4.16 -35.43
C SER A 60 49.00 -3.51 -36.79
N ARG A 61 48.41 -2.32 -36.68
CA ARG A 61 48.70 -1.06 -37.40
C ARG A 61 47.75 -0.53 -38.47
N ARG A 62 47.23 0.63 -38.11
CA ARG A 62 47.21 1.93 -38.80
C ARG A 62 46.10 2.27 -39.78
N ALA A 63 45.37 3.34 -39.37
CA ALA A 63 44.66 4.28 -40.24
C ALA A 63 45.59 5.05 -41.18
N PRO A 64 45.12 5.78 -42.24
CA PRO A 64 44.52 7.08 -42.01
C PRO A 64 43.45 7.58 -43.02
N ARG A 65 42.62 8.47 -42.55
CA ARG A 65 42.30 9.86 -42.96
C ARG A 65 41.74 10.20 -44.33
N SER A 66 40.62 10.97 -44.22
CA SER A 66 40.16 12.18 -44.97
C SER A 66 39.48 11.94 -46.33
N THR A 67 38.41 12.63 -46.70
CA THR A 67 38.13 14.06 -46.69
C THR A 67 36.63 14.33 -47.00
N ALA A 68 36.17 15.48 -46.62
CA ALA A 68 34.88 16.13 -46.84
C ALA A 68 34.51 16.39 -48.31
N THR A 69 33.23 16.54 -48.64
CA THR A 69 32.71 17.73 -49.32
C THR A 69 31.17 17.72 -49.50
N THR A 70 30.56 18.74 -48.93
CA THR A 70 29.48 19.66 -49.40
C THR A 70 28.20 19.18 -50.11
N ARG A 71 27.14 19.76 -49.56
CA ARG A 71 25.76 20.00 -50.03
C ARG A 71 25.66 20.57 -51.46
N PRO A 72 24.44 20.61 -52.15
CA PRO A 72 23.34 21.45 -51.69
C PRO A 72 21.89 20.91 -51.92
N ALA A 73 20.95 21.69 -51.38
CA ALA A 73 19.50 21.58 -51.41
C ALA A 73 18.90 21.90 -52.83
N GLN A 74 17.72 21.34 -53.10
CA GLN A 74 16.70 22.03 -53.89
C GLN A 74 15.27 21.55 -53.60
N GLN A 75 14.42 22.53 -53.44
CA GLN A 75 12.95 22.50 -53.32
C GLN A 75 12.29 22.11 -54.66
N GLN A 76 11.07 21.56 -54.60
CA GLN A 76 9.89 21.95 -55.39
C GLN A 76 8.74 20.96 -55.14
N ARG A 77 7.64 21.43 -54.61
CA ARG A 77 6.36 21.98 -55.17
C ARG A 77 5.27 20.95 -55.43
N ALA A 78 4.17 21.30 -54.87
CA ALA A 78 2.80 20.79 -54.88
C ALA A 78 2.23 20.42 -56.27
N ALA A 79 1.29 19.47 -56.23
CA ALA A 79 0.12 19.44 -57.15
C ALA A 79 -1.09 18.80 -56.47
N ALA A 80 -2.14 19.59 -56.40
CA ALA A 80 -3.47 19.18 -56.02
C ALA A 80 -4.16 18.49 -57.22
N VAL A 81 -4.95 17.46 -56.94
CA VAL A 81 -5.99 16.98 -57.89
C VAL A 81 -7.30 16.80 -57.14
N GLU A 82 -8.21 17.62 -57.55
CA GLU A 82 -9.64 17.63 -57.24
C GLU A 82 -10.39 16.77 -58.25
N VAL A 83 -11.20 15.78 -57.80
CA VAL A 83 -12.27 15.19 -58.66
C VAL A 83 -13.50 14.84 -57.82
N ARG A 84 -14.51 15.67 -58.01
CA ARG A 84 -15.97 15.47 -58.23
C ARG A 84 -16.77 14.51 -57.34
N ARG A 85 -17.74 15.17 -56.76
CA ARG A 85 -19.01 14.67 -56.24
C ARG A 85 -19.83 13.91 -57.27
N SER A 86 -20.48 12.85 -56.85
CA SER A 86 -21.77 12.42 -57.39
C SER A 86 -22.72 12.07 -56.26
N ALA A 87 -23.81 12.78 -56.23
CA ALA A 87 -24.90 12.62 -55.28
C ALA A 87 -25.83 11.48 -55.75
N VAL A 88 -26.23 10.64 -54.80
CA VAL A 88 -27.49 9.88 -54.90
C VAL A 88 -28.16 9.92 -53.52
N SER A 89 -29.36 10.48 -53.48
CA SER A 89 -30.25 10.59 -52.34
C SER A 89 -31.24 9.43 -52.25
N PRO A 90 -32.14 9.33 -51.28
CA PRO A 90 -32.06 8.31 -50.21
C PRO A 90 -33.26 7.34 -50.30
N VAL A 91 -33.09 6.15 -49.76
CA VAL A 91 -34.20 5.25 -49.42
C VAL A 91 -34.31 5.18 -47.92
N ALA A 92 -35.42 5.65 -47.42
CA ALA A 92 -35.81 5.55 -46.02
C ALA A 92 -36.07 4.09 -45.65
N THR A 93 -35.32 3.56 -44.73
CA THR A 93 -35.67 2.34 -44.02
C THR A 93 -35.71 2.66 -42.53
N ALA A 94 -36.84 2.31 -41.91
CA ALA A 94 -37.17 2.59 -40.52
C ALA A 94 -36.06 2.18 -39.55
N ALA A 95 -35.65 3.11 -38.70
CA ALA A 95 -34.77 2.88 -37.58
C ALA A 95 -35.49 2.03 -36.53
N GLN A 96 -35.07 0.80 -36.35
CA GLN A 96 -35.28 0.08 -35.14
C GLN A 96 -34.42 0.74 -34.05
N ALA A 97 -35.06 1.14 -32.96
CA ALA A 97 -34.40 1.62 -31.77
C ALA A 97 -33.42 0.55 -31.27
N PRO A 98 -32.21 0.93 -30.87
CA PRO A 98 -31.30 -0.02 -30.21
C PRO A 98 -31.92 -0.45 -28.88
N ALA A 99 -31.94 -1.76 -28.66
CA ALA A 99 -32.35 -2.38 -27.42
C ALA A 99 -31.63 -1.69 -26.28
N SER A 100 -32.38 -1.26 -25.27
CA SER A 100 -31.88 -0.74 -24.01
C SER A 100 -30.89 -1.76 -23.41
N ILE A 101 -29.65 -1.34 -23.29
CA ILE A 101 -28.65 -2.06 -22.52
C ILE A 101 -29.19 -2.08 -21.07
N PRO A 102 -29.23 -3.24 -20.40
CA PRO A 102 -29.62 -3.29 -19.01
C PRO A 102 -28.65 -2.45 -18.20
N THR A 103 -29.13 -1.41 -17.55
CA THR A 103 -28.41 -0.64 -16.53
C THR A 103 -28.36 -1.46 -15.22
N ASP A 104 -27.69 -2.59 -15.26
CA ASP A 104 -27.31 -3.31 -14.07
C ASP A 104 -25.79 -3.30 -13.96
N SER A 105 -25.27 -2.11 -13.61
CA SER A 105 -23.85 -1.87 -13.36
C SER A 105 -23.52 -2.03 -11.87
N SER A 106 -24.03 -3.07 -11.23
CA SER A 106 -23.44 -3.58 -10.01
C SER A 106 -22.34 -4.56 -10.40
N ALA A 107 -21.12 -4.04 -10.60
CA ALA A 107 -19.97 -4.92 -10.70
C ALA A 107 -19.99 -5.87 -9.48
N PRO A 108 -19.82 -7.19 -9.66
CA PRO A 108 -20.04 -8.19 -8.59
C PRO A 108 -19.22 -7.97 -7.32
N TRP A 109 -18.24 -7.11 -7.35
CA TRP A 109 -17.35 -6.77 -6.25
C TRP A 109 -17.79 -5.54 -5.44
N THR A 110 -18.71 -4.69 -5.93
CA THR A 110 -19.28 -3.59 -5.15
C THR A 110 -20.27 -4.06 -4.08
N GLN A 111 -21.03 -5.12 -4.33
CA GLN A 111 -21.97 -5.67 -3.35
C GLN A 111 -21.29 -6.56 -2.29
N ALA A 112 -20.19 -7.23 -2.62
CA ALA A 112 -19.51 -8.13 -1.70
C ALA A 112 -18.75 -7.40 -0.57
N VAL A 113 -18.48 -6.09 -0.69
CA VAL A 113 -17.85 -5.29 0.38
C VAL A 113 -18.78 -5.15 1.59
N TRP A 114 -20.10 -5.08 1.37
CA TRP A 114 -21.06 -4.76 2.41
C TRP A 114 -21.61 -6.00 3.15
N THR A 115 -21.71 -7.16 2.49
CA THR A 115 -22.46 -8.29 3.03
C THR A 115 -21.65 -9.28 3.88
N ARG A 116 -20.32 -9.24 3.87
CA ARG A 116 -19.49 -10.18 4.64
C ARG A 116 -18.91 -9.66 5.96
N ARG A 117 -18.95 -8.34 6.20
CA ARG A 117 -18.50 -7.77 7.49
C ARG A 117 -19.55 -7.83 8.58
N ASP A 118 -20.85 -7.85 8.24
CA ASP A 118 -21.93 -7.89 9.20
C ASP A 118 -22.08 -9.24 9.94
N LEU A 119 -21.46 -10.31 9.43
CA LEU A 119 -21.53 -11.65 10.04
C LEU A 119 -20.42 -11.96 11.04
N ALA A 120 -19.39 -11.09 11.18
CA ALA A 120 -18.31 -11.28 12.15
C ALA A 120 -18.56 -10.57 13.50
N GLY A 121 -19.61 -9.76 13.61
CA GLY A 121 -19.87 -8.88 14.75
C GLY A 121 -20.74 -9.47 15.88
N SER A 122 -21.19 -10.72 15.82
CA SER A 122 -22.14 -11.27 16.81
C SER A 122 -21.53 -12.22 17.85
N GLY A 123 -20.24 -12.09 18.17
CA GLY A 123 -19.53 -13.02 19.07
C GLY A 123 -18.82 -12.43 20.29
N ALA A 124 -18.97 -11.14 20.59
CA ALA A 124 -18.32 -10.55 21.76
C ALA A 124 -19.34 -9.93 22.72
N ARG A 125 -20.04 -10.76 23.46
CA ARG A 125 -20.73 -10.34 24.69
C ARG A 125 -20.08 -10.97 25.91
N SER A 126 -19.70 -10.07 26.86
CA SER A 126 -19.55 -10.29 28.29
C SER A 126 -18.38 -11.15 28.79
N VAL A 127 -17.25 -10.48 29.08
CA VAL A 127 -16.49 -10.76 30.32
C VAL A 127 -15.93 -9.41 30.83
N ALA A 128 -16.75 -8.57 31.38
CA ALA A 128 -16.30 -7.42 32.18
C ALA A 128 -17.34 -7.07 33.24
N ALA A 129 -17.57 -8.00 34.17
CA ALA A 129 -18.32 -7.72 35.39
C ALA A 129 -18.00 -8.77 36.45
N ARG A 130 -16.82 -8.69 37.07
CA ARG A 130 -16.55 -9.24 38.40
C ARG A 130 -15.17 -8.86 38.90
N ALA A 131 -15.03 -7.62 39.38
CA ALA A 131 -14.02 -7.27 40.40
C ALA A 131 -14.36 -5.89 40.98
N ALA A 132 -15.42 -5.79 41.75
CA ALA A 132 -15.64 -4.65 42.62
C ALA A 132 -16.44 -5.10 43.84
N ALA A 133 -15.75 -5.64 44.84
CA ALA A 133 -16.17 -5.63 46.21
C ALA A 133 -15.02 -6.15 47.09
N ALA A 134 -14.30 -5.28 47.72
CA ALA A 134 -13.80 -5.35 49.06
C ALA A 134 -12.56 -4.44 49.21
N SER A 135 -12.75 -3.27 49.75
CA SER A 135 -11.93 -2.76 50.88
C SER A 135 -12.42 -1.36 51.24
N SER A 136 -13.22 -1.29 52.29
CA SER A 136 -13.46 -0.04 53.02
C SER A 136 -12.48 0.08 54.17
N ALA A 137 -12.06 1.32 54.41
CA ALA A 137 -11.42 1.87 55.61
C ALA A 137 -9.91 2.12 55.53
N ALA A 138 -9.58 3.39 55.15
CA ALA A 138 -8.61 4.17 55.92
C ALA A 138 -8.75 5.64 55.50
N THR A 139 -9.26 6.46 56.41
CA THR A 139 -9.32 7.93 56.27
C THR A 139 -7.96 8.56 56.35
N GLY A 140 -7.49 9.06 55.22
CA GLY A 140 -6.38 9.98 55.11
C GLY A 140 -6.69 10.94 53.97
N ARG A 141 -7.04 12.18 54.32
CA ARG A 141 -7.33 13.23 53.35
C ARG A 141 -6.04 13.67 52.66
N VAL A 142 -5.72 13.04 51.53
CA VAL A 142 -4.72 13.53 50.58
C VAL A 142 -5.46 14.50 49.63
N PRO A 143 -4.89 15.65 49.23
CA PRO A 143 -5.52 16.51 48.26
C PRO A 143 -5.82 15.70 47.01
N ALA A 144 -7.06 15.76 46.52
CA ALA A 144 -7.46 15.09 45.28
C ALA A 144 -6.56 15.56 44.14
N ALA A 145 -5.66 14.70 43.69
CA ALA A 145 -5.04 14.89 42.41
C ALA A 145 -6.18 15.04 41.38
N ALA A 146 -6.11 16.08 40.57
CA ALA A 146 -7.07 16.25 39.49
C ALA A 146 -7.13 14.92 38.71
N ALA A 147 -8.32 14.34 38.59
CA ALA A 147 -8.50 13.12 37.80
C ALA A 147 -7.99 13.42 36.38
N ALA A 148 -7.04 12.62 35.91
CA ALA A 148 -6.54 12.73 34.54
C ALA A 148 -7.75 12.64 33.58
N ALA A 149 -7.87 13.57 32.66
CA ALA A 149 -8.95 13.58 31.69
C ALA A 149 -8.87 12.31 30.85
N THR A 150 -10.00 11.62 30.70
CA THR A 150 -10.06 10.42 29.87
C THR A 150 -10.00 10.81 28.40
N PRO A 151 -9.11 10.20 27.58
CA PRO A 151 -9.04 10.47 26.16
C PRO A 151 -10.39 10.27 25.46
N PRO A 152 -10.74 11.08 24.45
CA PRO A 152 -11.97 10.92 23.72
C PRO A 152 -11.99 9.60 22.95
N THR A 153 -13.12 8.92 22.89
CA THR A 153 -13.31 7.71 22.08
C THR A 153 -13.61 8.03 20.61
N SER A 154 -13.95 9.29 20.30
CA SER A 154 -14.22 9.78 18.95
C SER A 154 -13.82 11.24 18.81
N LEU A 155 -13.26 11.59 17.67
CA LEU A 155 -13.04 12.94 17.19
C LEU A 155 -13.81 13.12 15.88
N GLY A 156 -14.54 14.23 15.73
CA GLY A 156 -15.21 14.53 14.47
C GLY A 156 -14.21 14.94 13.39
N SER A 157 -14.44 14.49 12.16
CA SER A 157 -13.73 14.98 10.99
C SER A 157 -14.69 15.59 9.99
N ALA A 158 -14.25 16.67 9.34
CA ALA A 158 -15.01 17.37 8.31
C ALA A 158 -14.31 17.29 6.95
N PRO A 159 -15.05 17.03 5.84
CA PRO A 159 -14.52 17.14 4.50
C PRO A 159 -14.35 18.62 4.12
N LEU A 160 -13.20 18.95 3.52
CA LEU A 160 -12.92 20.29 3.03
C LEU A 160 -13.17 20.42 1.53
N GLY A 161 -12.78 19.41 0.75
CA GLY A 161 -13.02 19.43 -0.69
C GLY A 161 -12.36 18.25 -1.41
N TRP A 162 -12.80 18.03 -2.65
CA TRP A 162 -12.25 17.00 -3.49
C TRP A 162 -10.84 17.35 -3.97
N VAL A 163 -9.87 16.49 -3.66
CA VAL A 163 -8.49 16.60 -4.13
C VAL A 163 -8.39 16.20 -5.59
N THR A 164 -9.17 15.18 -6.00
CA THR A 164 -9.18 14.66 -7.36
C THR A 164 -10.60 14.62 -7.93
N GLY A 165 -10.71 14.35 -9.23
CA GLY A 165 -11.97 14.27 -9.95
C GLY A 165 -12.24 15.46 -10.86
N GLN A 166 -13.41 15.46 -11.48
CA GLN A 166 -13.84 16.52 -12.41
C GLN A 166 -15.19 17.07 -11.96
N ARG A 167 -15.44 18.34 -12.27
CA ARG A 167 -16.74 18.97 -12.02
C ARG A 167 -17.87 18.12 -12.59
N ASN A 168 -18.88 17.81 -11.78
CA ASN A 168 -20.04 16.98 -12.12
C ASN A 168 -19.81 15.46 -12.18
N THR A 169 -18.68 14.95 -11.71
CA THR A 169 -18.52 13.52 -11.49
C THR A 169 -19.11 13.10 -10.14
N ALA A 170 -19.67 14.06 -9.44
CA ALA A 170 -20.20 13.86 -8.10
C ALA A 170 -21.26 12.76 -8.09
N TYR A 171 -21.01 11.74 -7.31
CA TYR A 171 -22.05 10.90 -6.75
C TYR A 171 -23.10 11.83 -6.13
N PRO A 172 -24.38 11.71 -6.46
CA PRO A 172 -25.39 12.55 -5.84
C PRO A 172 -25.40 12.22 -4.34
N GLY A 173 -24.95 13.15 -3.50
CA GLY A 173 -24.99 12.97 -2.06
C GLY A 173 -23.96 13.77 -1.26
N PHE A 174 -22.78 14.01 -1.80
CA PHE A 174 -21.79 14.84 -1.11
C PHE A 174 -21.61 16.16 -1.86
N GLY A 175 -22.31 17.21 -1.43
CA GLY A 175 -22.20 18.57 -1.98
C GLY A 175 -20.90 19.29 -1.62
N TRP A 176 -19.80 18.55 -1.51
CA TRP A 176 -18.50 19.11 -1.12
C TRP A 176 -17.86 19.92 -2.25
N THR A 177 -17.05 20.88 -1.87
CA THR A 177 -16.32 21.73 -2.80
C THR A 177 -15.43 20.89 -3.71
N GLN A 178 -15.47 21.18 -5.02
CA GLN A 178 -14.49 20.65 -5.97
C GLN A 178 -13.27 21.58 -5.96
N THR A 179 -12.32 21.34 -5.08
CA THR A 179 -11.09 22.16 -4.96
C THR A 179 -10.27 22.06 -6.24
N ASN A 180 -10.10 20.84 -6.77
CA ASN A 180 -9.40 20.63 -8.03
C ASN A 180 -10.32 20.02 -9.09
N ASN A 181 -10.16 20.48 -10.33
CA ASN A 181 -10.61 19.76 -11.51
C ASN A 181 -9.39 19.14 -12.17
N THR A 182 -9.20 17.83 -11.99
CA THR A 182 -8.00 17.11 -12.45
C THR A 182 -8.06 16.63 -13.90
N SER A 183 -8.95 17.22 -14.73
CA SER A 183 -9.02 16.95 -16.17
C SER A 183 -7.72 17.29 -16.91
N TRP A 184 -7.00 18.31 -16.46
CA TRP A 184 -5.69 18.68 -17.01
C TRP A 184 -4.64 17.57 -16.85
N ALA A 185 -4.78 16.75 -15.82
CA ALA A 185 -3.93 15.60 -15.56
C ALA A 185 -4.43 14.30 -16.24
N ASN A 186 -5.54 14.35 -16.97
CA ASN A 186 -6.26 13.17 -17.45
C ASN A 186 -6.68 12.22 -16.30
N VAL A 187 -6.98 12.76 -15.13
CA VAL A 187 -7.48 12.04 -13.97
C VAL A 187 -8.96 12.33 -13.79
N TYR A 188 -9.79 11.34 -14.07
CA TYR A 188 -11.23 11.39 -13.81
C TYR A 188 -11.58 10.72 -12.49
N GLY A 189 -10.95 9.57 -12.22
CA GLY A 189 -11.08 8.82 -10.99
C GLY A 189 -9.75 8.22 -10.58
N THR A 190 -9.46 8.24 -9.28
CA THR A 190 -8.27 7.66 -8.67
C THR A 190 -8.47 7.49 -7.17
N ASP A 191 -7.57 6.78 -6.51
CA ASP A 191 -7.67 6.48 -5.08
C ASP A 191 -6.32 6.55 -4.34
N VAL A 192 -6.33 6.15 -3.06
CA VAL A 192 -5.21 6.14 -2.11
C VAL A 192 -4.75 7.55 -1.74
N GLY A 193 -3.95 8.22 -2.56
CA GLY A 193 -3.47 9.58 -2.27
C GLY A 193 -2.45 9.65 -1.13
N VAL A 194 -1.43 8.77 -1.16
CA VAL A 194 -0.26 8.81 -0.27
C VAL A 194 0.45 10.14 -0.41
N MET A 195 0.81 10.78 0.71
CA MET A 195 1.46 12.08 0.70
C MET A 195 2.80 12.04 1.43
N TRP A 196 3.79 12.75 0.91
CA TRP A 196 5.04 13.04 1.60
C TRP A 196 5.59 14.41 1.18
N PHE A 197 6.35 15.02 2.06
CA PHE A 197 7.00 16.29 1.77
C PHE A 197 8.40 16.03 1.23
N ASN A 198 8.70 16.57 0.05
CA ASN A 198 10.02 16.53 -0.52
C ASN A 198 10.80 17.76 -0.05
N GLY A 199 11.78 17.55 0.84
CA GLY A 199 12.58 18.63 1.42
C GLY A 199 13.49 19.34 0.42
N GLU A 200 13.82 18.72 -0.73
CA GLU A 200 14.68 19.33 -1.76
C GLU A 200 13.96 20.46 -2.50
N ASN A 201 12.70 20.26 -2.86
CA ASN A 201 11.93 21.22 -3.67
C ASN A 201 10.77 21.88 -2.93
N ALA A 202 10.63 21.62 -1.63
CA ALA A 202 9.58 22.14 -0.75
C ALA A 202 8.15 21.88 -1.26
N LYS A 203 7.90 20.71 -1.86
CA LYS A 203 6.59 20.31 -2.37
C LYS A 203 6.05 19.09 -1.64
N THR A 204 4.75 19.08 -1.43
CA THR A 204 4.02 17.87 -1.09
C THR A 204 3.79 17.07 -2.37
N GLN A 205 4.28 15.85 -2.38
CA GLN A 205 4.07 14.90 -3.46
C GLN A 205 2.90 13.98 -3.08
N LEU A 206 2.05 13.65 -4.08
CA LEU A 206 0.86 12.82 -3.88
C LEU A 206 0.87 11.65 -4.87
N ALA A 207 1.06 10.44 -4.36
CA ALA A 207 1.00 9.22 -5.15
C ALA A 207 -0.38 8.58 -5.04
N PHE A 208 -1.00 8.32 -6.20
CA PHE A 208 -2.31 7.71 -6.31
C PHE A 208 -2.20 6.30 -6.88
N GLY A 209 -3.18 5.45 -6.57
CA GLY A 209 -3.32 4.10 -7.11
C GLY A 209 -3.91 4.07 -8.52
N ASP A 210 -4.68 3.03 -8.81
CA ASP A 210 -5.33 2.87 -10.11
C ASP A 210 -6.04 4.15 -10.53
N THR A 211 -5.72 4.64 -11.72
CA THR A 211 -6.16 5.94 -12.21
C THR A 211 -6.78 5.82 -13.59
N PHE A 212 -7.94 6.44 -13.78
CA PHE A 212 -8.73 6.39 -15.01
C PHE A 212 -8.92 7.79 -15.59
N SER A 213 -8.92 7.87 -16.92
CA SER A 213 -9.15 9.15 -17.63
C SER A 213 -10.62 9.41 -17.99
N GLY A 214 -11.51 8.48 -17.70
CA GLY A 214 -12.95 8.56 -18.00
C GLY A 214 -13.82 8.12 -16.82
N PRO A 215 -15.15 8.36 -16.93
CA PRO A 215 -16.11 8.02 -15.89
C PRO A 215 -16.22 6.50 -15.68
N ASN A 216 -16.71 6.11 -14.49
CA ASN A 216 -16.97 4.70 -14.15
C ASN A 216 -15.75 3.78 -14.39
N MET A 217 -14.56 4.22 -13.97
CA MET A 217 -13.30 3.48 -14.14
C MET A 217 -13.02 3.10 -15.59
N SER A 218 -13.22 4.03 -16.51
CA SER A 218 -13.01 3.84 -17.95
C SER A 218 -11.91 4.74 -18.50
N GLY A 219 -11.66 4.60 -19.80
CA GLY A 219 -10.66 5.38 -20.52
C GLY A 219 -9.25 4.83 -20.36
N ASN A 220 -8.25 5.73 -20.38
CA ASN A 220 -6.85 5.34 -20.23
C ASN A 220 -6.54 5.02 -18.76
N TRP A 221 -6.30 3.75 -18.47
CA TRP A 221 -5.92 3.26 -17.15
C TRP A 221 -4.40 3.32 -16.93
N ARG A 222 -4.01 3.74 -15.74
CA ARG A 222 -2.63 3.73 -15.22
C ARG A 222 -2.65 3.15 -13.82
N SER A 223 -1.72 2.27 -13.49
CA SER A 223 -1.67 1.63 -12.15
C SER A 223 -1.30 2.61 -11.03
N ASN A 224 -0.73 3.75 -11.37
CA ASN A 224 -0.39 4.81 -10.41
C ASN A 224 -0.08 6.11 -11.15
N VAL A 225 -0.28 7.23 -10.48
CA VAL A 225 0.13 8.56 -10.95
C VAL A 225 0.68 9.40 -9.79
N LEU A 226 1.50 10.38 -10.12
CA LEU A 226 2.08 11.33 -9.19
C LEU A 226 1.57 12.74 -9.51
N LEU A 227 1.05 13.44 -8.50
CA LEU A 227 0.68 14.85 -8.57
C LEU A 227 1.44 15.62 -7.48
N LEU A 228 1.50 16.94 -7.61
CA LEU A 228 2.27 17.82 -6.76
C LEU A 228 1.39 18.92 -6.16
N SER A 229 1.79 19.41 -4.99
CA SER A 229 1.19 20.59 -4.35
C SER A 229 2.26 21.42 -3.65
N THR A 230 2.14 22.74 -3.75
CA THR A 230 2.88 23.72 -2.94
C THR A 230 1.98 24.37 -1.90
N ASP A 231 0.77 23.86 -1.74
CA ASP A 231 -0.24 24.43 -0.86
C ASP A 231 0.12 24.23 0.62
N THR A 232 0.14 25.31 1.36
CA THR A 232 0.35 25.33 2.81
C THR A 232 -0.86 25.88 3.57
N GLN A 233 -1.99 26.16 2.87
CA GLN A 233 -3.21 26.71 3.42
C GLN A 233 -4.39 25.76 3.19
N LEU A 234 -4.43 24.66 3.93
CA LEU A 234 -5.36 23.57 3.67
C LEU A 234 -6.77 23.77 4.22
N TYR A 235 -7.04 24.87 4.91
CA TYR A 235 -8.35 25.14 5.52
C TYR A 235 -9.50 25.26 4.49
N ASP A 236 -9.20 25.58 3.25
CA ASP A 236 -10.16 25.71 2.13
C ASP A 236 -10.03 24.57 1.08
N GLY A 237 -9.20 23.55 1.36
CA GLY A 237 -8.94 22.40 0.51
C GLY A 237 -7.47 22.33 0.08
N LEU A 238 -7.07 21.22 -0.54
CA LEU A 238 -5.72 21.01 -1.05
C LEU A 238 -5.65 21.35 -2.54
N THR A 239 -4.90 22.36 -2.91
CA THR A 239 -4.70 22.79 -4.30
C THR A 239 -3.53 22.03 -4.94
N LEU A 240 -3.73 21.50 -6.15
CA LEU A 240 -2.73 20.79 -6.92
C LEU A 240 -2.07 21.68 -7.97
N GLU A 241 -0.76 21.50 -8.18
CA GLU A 241 -0.03 22.13 -9.29
C GLU A 241 -0.45 21.54 -10.63
N ARG A 242 -0.66 22.39 -11.62
CA ARG A 242 -0.99 21.97 -12.98
C ARG A 242 0.27 21.70 -13.77
N SER A 243 0.65 20.42 -13.88
CA SER A 243 1.87 19.96 -14.57
C SER A 243 1.62 19.26 -15.92
N GLY A 244 0.34 19.22 -16.38
CA GLY A 244 -0.05 18.48 -17.59
C GLY A 244 -0.49 17.05 -17.31
N PRO A 245 -0.70 16.22 -18.34
CA PRO A 245 -1.19 14.85 -18.20
C PRO A 245 -0.31 14.01 -17.28
N ALA A 246 -0.90 13.40 -16.27
CA ALA A 246 -0.20 12.51 -15.35
C ALA A 246 0.03 11.15 -15.99
N ASN A 247 1.28 10.74 -16.08
CA ASN A 247 1.70 9.42 -16.55
C ASN A 247 1.91 8.47 -15.38
N GLN A 248 1.91 7.18 -15.67
CA GLN A 248 2.32 6.18 -14.70
C GLN A 248 3.79 6.41 -14.32
N PHE A 249 4.09 6.58 -13.03
CA PHE A 249 5.44 6.91 -12.57
C PHE A 249 6.20 5.68 -12.03
N ILE A 250 5.53 4.71 -11.39
CA ILE A 250 6.14 3.42 -11.05
C ILE A 250 5.82 2.45 -12.19
N PRO A 251 6.80 2.04 -12.99
CA PRO A 251 6.56 1.15 -14.11
C PRO A 251 6.20 -0.26 -13.64
N ALA A 252 5.46 -0.99 -14.46
CA ALA A 252 5.24 -2.42 -14.26
C ALA A 252 6.58 -3.15 -14.30
N ALA A 253 6.88 -3.93 -13.25
CA ALA A 253 8.15 -4.61 -13.11
C ALA A 253 8.17 -6.03 -13.73
N ARG A 254 7.19 -6.36 -14.57
CA ARG A 254 6.99 -7.70 -15.18
C ARG A 254 8.24 -8.30 -15.81
N ASN A 255 9.11 -7.44 -16.37
CA ASN A 255 10.35 -7.84 -17.02
C ASN A 255 11.57 -7.76 -16.09
N GLN A 256 11.43 -7.14 -14.92
CA GLN A 256 12.52 -6.93 -13.96
C GLN A 256 12.50 -7.96 -12.83
N VAL A 257 11.31 -8.32 -12.40
CA VAL A 257 11.06 -9.38 -11.44
C VAL A 257 10.39 -10.50 -12.21
N PHE A 258 11.14 -11.53 -12.56
CA PHE A 258 10.61 -12.65 -13.32
C PHE A 258 9.49 -13.30 -12.51
N PHE A 259 8.26 -13.13 -12.98
CA PHE A 259 7.11 -13.72 -12.34
C PHE A 259 6.21 -14.46 -13.34
N ILE A 260 5.63 -15.53 -12.89
CA ILE A 260 4.67 -16.33 -13.66
C ILE A 260 3.37 -15.53 -13.82
N GLY A 261 3.42 -14.55 -14.68
CA GLY A 261 2.31 -14.06 -15.48
C GLY A 261 1.20 -13.26 -14.81
N SER A 262 1.38 -12.55 -13.66
CA SER A 262 0.20 -12.00 -13.01
C SER A 262 0.38 -10.71 -12.20
N GLU A 263 1.17 -9.76 -12.69
CA GLU A 263 1.06 -8.40 -12.12
C GLU A 263 -0.16 -7.71 -12.73
N VAL A 264 -1.18 -7.44 -11.91
CA VAL A 264 -2.40 -6.75 -12.34
C VAL A 264 -2.18 -5.24 -12.28
N THR A 265 -1.65 -4.76 -11.16
CA THR A 265 -1.38 -3.34 -10.91
C THR A 265 -0.31 -3.16 -9.84
N ASN A 266 0.29 -1.96 -9.76
CA ASN A 266 1.26 -1.55 -8.75
C ASN A 266 0.70 -0.37 -7.97
N ILE A 267 0.37 -0.59 -6.70
CA ILE A 267 -0.29 0.39 -5.85
C ILE A 267 0.71 1.00 -4.87
N PRO A 268 0.93 2.32 -4.86
CA PRO A 268 1.68 3.00 -3.82
C PRO A 268 1.03 2.79 -2.46
N SER A 269 1.80 2.49 -1.42
CA SER A 269 1.27 2.30 -0.07
C SER A 269 1.84 3.31 0.92
N SER A 270 3.05 3.79 0.70
CA SER A 270 3.72 4.79 1.53
C SER A 270 4.85 5.45 0.77
N ALA A 271 5.30 6.61 1.27
CA ALA A 271 6.46 7.28 0.74
C ALA A 271 7.20 8.05 1.84
N VAL A 272 8.46 8.36 1.60
CA VAL A 272 9.29 9.16 2.51
C VAL A 272 10.39 9.87 1.74
N TYR A 273 10.71 11.10 2.18
CA TYR A 273 11.96 11.78 1.83
C TYR A 273 12.94 11.56 2.99
N ALA A 274 14.03 10.87 2.72
CA ALA A 274 15.02 10.50 3.72
C ALA A 274 16.41 10.50 3.07
N ASN A 275 17.44 10.89 3.82
CA ASN A 275 18.83 10.96 3.33
C ASN A 275 18.97 11.70 1.98
N GLY A 276 18.19 12.76 1.77
CA GLY A 276 18.25 13.55 0.54
C GLY A 276 17.56 12.94 -0.68
N GLU A 277 16.85 11.82 -0.53
CA GLU A 277 16.26 11.03 -1.61
C GLU A 277 14.77 10.78 -1.41
N ASN A 278 14.04 10.56 -2.50
CA ASN A 278 12.62 10.23 -2.47
C ASN A 278 12.39 8.74 -2.70
N TYR A 279 11.65 8.11 -1.79
CA TYR A 279 11.31 6.69 -1.83
C TYR A 279 9.80 6.51 -1.78
N VAL A 280 9.26 5.65 -2.66
CA VAL A 280 7.87 5.20 -2.63
C VAL A 280 7.85 3.69 -2.47
N ASN A 281 7.21 3.20 -1.40
CA ASN A 281 6.87 1.80 -1.29
C ASN A 281 5.59 1.52 -2.07
N TYR A 282 5.58 0.41 -2.79
CA TYR A 282 4.41 -0.08 -3.51
C TYR A 282 4.30 -1.60 -3.40
N PHE A 283 3.12 -2.10 -3.65
CA PHE A 283 2.90 -3.55 -3.76
C PHE A 283 2.35 -3.93 -5.12
N SER A 284 2.86 -5.04 -5.65
CA SER A 284 2.41 -5.65 -6.89
C SER A 284 1.20 -6.54 -6.60
N VAL A 285 0.05 -6.19 -7.13
CA VAL A 285 -1.19 -6.95 -6.99
C VAL A 285 -1.18 -8.12 -7.97
N LYS A 286 -1.40 -9.32 -7.46
CA LYS A 286 -1.59 -10.53 -8.24
C LYS A 286 -3.03 -10.71 -8.67
N SER A 287 -3.96 -10.50 -7.74
CA SER A 287 -5.39 -10.63 -7.99
C SER A 287 -6.21 -9.85 -6.98
N TRP A 288 -7.35 -9.36 -7.43
CA TRP A 288 -8.40 -8.76 -6.63
C TRP A 288 -9.43 -9.85 -6.27
N ASP A 289 -9.04 -10.80 -5.40
CA ASP A 289 -9.82 -12.03 -5.13
C ASP A 289 -11.23 -11.73 -4.61
N THR A 290 -11.31 -10.90 -3.58
CA THR A 290 -12.56 -10.38 -3.03
C THR A 290 -12.30 -8.99 -2.43
N PRO A 291 -13.31 -8.12 -2.34
CA PRO A 291 -13.17 -6.82 -1.71
C PRO A 291 -12.53 -6.89 -0.31
N GLY A 292 -11.50 -6.07 -0.08
CA GLY A 292 -10.71 -6.09 1.15
C GLY A 292 -9.78 -7.32 1.31
N ARG A 293 -9.73 -8.19 0.31
CA ARG A 293 -8.85 -9.36 0.27
C ARG A 293 -8.23 -9.47 -1.11
N TRP A 294 -7.09 -8.89 -1.31
CA TRP A 294 -6.29 -9.06 -2.50
C TRP A 294 -5.04 -9.87 -2.20
N THR A 295 -4.49 -10.45 -3.23
CA THR A 295 -3.25 -11.19 -3.18
C THR A 295 -2.15 -10.37 -3.82
N THR A 296 -1.00 -10.26 -3.15
CA THR A 296 0.19 -9.60 -3.69
C THR A 296 1.19 -10.60 -4.23
N ASN A 297 2.01 -10.14 -5.16
CA ASN A 297 3.22 -10.83 -5.60
C ASN A 297 4.38 -10.49 -4.66
N TYR A 298 4.59 -9.21 -4.45
CA TYR A 298 5.66 -8.65 -3.62
C TYR A 298 5.33 -7.21 -3.23
N SER A 299 6.04 -6.68 -2.25
CA SER A 299 6.22 -5.24 -2.07
C SER A 299 7.66 -4.85 -2.39
N ALA A 300 7.88 -3.59 -2.78
CA ALA A 300 9.20 -3.07 -3.12
C ALA A 300 9.25 -1.55 -2.99
N ILE A 301 10.44 -1.00 -3.05
CA ILE A 301 10.68 0.44 -3.08
C ILE A 301 11.07 0.87 -4.50
N SER A 302 10.42 1.92 -4.96
CA SER A 302 10.86 2.71 -6.11
C SER A 302 11.52 3.98 -5.60
N GLN A 303 12.73 4.28 -6.07
CA GLN A 303 13.51 5.46 -5.73
C GLN A 303 13.52 6.42 -6.91
N TYR A 304 13.35 7.70 -6.66
CA TYR A 304 13.49 8.71 -7.71
C TYR A 304 14.97 8.92 -8.07
N ASN A 305 15.25 8.92 -9.37
CA ASN A 305 16.57 9.21 -9.90
C ASN A 305 16.53 10.57 -10.62
N PRO A 306 17.07 11.64 -10.02
CA PRO A 306 17.02 12.99 -10.58
C PRO A 306 17.81 13.13 -11.89
N ALA A 307 18.86 12.33 -12.11
CA ALA A 307 19.65 12.38 -13.34
C ALA A 307 18.87 11.90 -14.58
N THR A 308 17.86 11.06 -14.39
CA THR A 308 17.04 10.49 -15.48
C THR A 308 15.59 10.93 -15.43
N ASP A 309 15.18 11.65 -14.38
CA ASP A 309 13.78 12.01 -14.08
C ASP A 309 12.86 10.78 -14.06
N LYS A 310 13.32 9.69 -13.41
CA LYS A 310 12.58 8.43 -13.37
C LYS A 310 12.56 7.81 -11.98
N TRP A 311 11.47 7.13 -11.70
CA TRP A 311 11.34 6.26 -10.56
C TRP A 311 11.85 4.86 -10.93
N VAL A 312 12.74 4.31 -10.11
CA VAL A 312 13.47 3.07 -10.40
C VAL A 312 13.29 2.07 -9.26
N LEU A 313 12.84 0.87 -9.60
CA LEU A 313 12.77 -0.25 -8.64
C LEU A 313 14.16 -0.51 -8.04
N GLN A 314 14.19 -0.64 -6.71
CA GLN A 314 15.36 -1.07 -5.95
C GLN A 314 15.28 -2.58 -5.69
N PRO A 315 16.05 -3.43 -6.37
CA PRO A 315 15.91 -4.89 -6.28
C PRO A 315 16.17 -5.45 -4.88
N SER A 316 17.05 -4.79 -4.10
CA SER A 316 17.38 -5.17 -2.71
C SER A 316 16.25 -4.92 -1.72
N SER A 317 15.19 -4.19 -2.13
CA SER A 317 14.01 -3.88 -1.33
C SER A 317 12.82 -4.82 -1.58
N VAL A 318 12.96 -5.80 -2.46
CA VAL A 318 11.84 -6.68 -2.85
C VAL A 318 11.55 -7.70 -1.75
N ARG A 319 10.33 -7.66 -1.21
CA ARG A 319 9.77 -8.61 -0.24
C ARG A 319 8.73 -9.49 -0.90
N SER A 320 9.08 -10.74 -1.19
CA SER A 320 8.15 -11.71 -1.78
C SER A 320 7.01 -12.04 -0.82
N ALA A 321 5.76 -12.00 -1.29
CA ALA A 321 4.58 -12.29 -0.46
C ALA A 321 4.44 -13.77 -0.07
N GLY A 322 5.22 -14.65 -0.68
CA GLY A 322 5.20 -16.10 -0.44
C GLY A 322 6.05 -16.84 -1.44
N TRP A 323 6.03 -18.17 -1.33
CA TRP A 323 6.77 -19.01 -2.28
C TRP A 323 6.26 -18.80 -3.71
N PHE A 324 7.16 -18.71 -4.65
CA PHE A 324 6.86 -18.55 -6.08
C PHE A 324 6.04 -17.29 -6.44
N ARG A 325 6.13 -16.23 -5.59
CA ARG A 325 5.41 -14.96 -5.85
C ARG A 325 6.25 -13.93 -6.61
N SER A 326 7.57 -14.05 -6.55
CA SER A 326 8.50 -13.18 -7.28
C SER A 326 9.78 -13.93 -7.62
N SER A 327 10.65 -13.36 -8.43
CA SER A 327 12.00 -13.87 -8.67
C SER A 327 12.91 -13.76 -7.46
N THR A 328 12.60 -12.85 -6.52
CA THR A 328 13.28 -12.77 -5.24
C THR A 328 12.82 -13.91 -4.35
N PRO A 329 13.73 -14.70 -3.77
CA PRO A 329 13.36 -15.77 -2.85
C PRO A 329 12.54 -15.23 -1.67
N TYR A 330 11.50 -15.99 -1.30
CA TYR A 330 10.69 -15.67 -0.13
C TYR A 330 11.53 -15.79 1.14
N ARG A 331 11.44 -14.78 2.00
CA ARG A 331 11.96 -14.79 3.36
C ARG A 331 10.77 -14.84 4.34
N ALA A 332 10.85 -15.76 5.31
CA ALA A 332 9.80 -15.85 6.33
C ALA A 332 9.63 -14.51 7.05
N GLY A 333 8.39 -14.04 7.15
CA GLY A 333 8.04 -12.73 7.71
C GLY A 333 7.79 -11.64 6.67
N ASP A 334 8.32 -11.73 5.45
CA ASP A 334 8.10 -10.73 4.39
C ASP A 334 6.62 -10.58 4.00
N GLN A 335 5.81 -11.63 4.18
CA GLN A 335 4.36 -11.60 3.98
C GLN A 335 3.63 -10.61 4.90
N ASN A 336 4.25 -10.21 6.01
CA ASN A 336 3.71 -9.24 6.96
C ASN A 336 3.98 -7.78 6.55
N PHE A 337 4.85 -7.56 5.56
CA PHE A 337 5.32 -6.25 5.11
C PHE A 337 4.97 -6.01 3.64
N GLN A 338 3.71 -6.28 3.27
CA GLN A 338 3.24 -6.12 1.89
C GLN A 338 2.64 -4.74 1.62
N GLN A 339 2.06 -4.10 2.61
CA GLN A 339 1.60 -2.72 2.57
C GLN A 339 2.32 -1.97 3.69
N MET A 340 3.03 -0.90 3.33
CA MET A 340 3.88 -0.19 4.29
C MET A 340 3.31 1.18 4.64
N ALA A 341 3.67 1.67 5.83
CA ALA A 341 3.55 3.07 6.22
C ALA A 341 4.88 3.50 6.85
N TYR A 342 5.54 4.49 6.25
CA TYR A 342 6.82 4.99 6.68
C TYR A 342 6.68 6.24 7.53
N VAL A 343 7.52 6.37 8.55
CA VAL A 343 7.76 7.62 9.28
C VAL A 343 9.25 7.79 9.52
N LEU A 344 9.79 8.92 9.10
CA LEU A 344 11.15 9.31 9.43
C LEU A 344 11.17 9.77 10.90
N GLN A 345 12.11 9.25 11.68
CA GLN A 345 12.32 9.65 13.07
C GLN A 345 12.56 11.17 13.12
N PRO A 346 11.81 11.92 13.95
CA PRO A 346 12.08 13.34 14.11
C PRO A 346 13.45 13.54 14.75
N GLU A 347 14.17 14.57 14.35
CA GLU A 347 15.53 14.83 14.87
C GLU A 347 15.57 14.98 16.38
N SER A 348 14.52 15.55 16.96
CA SER A 348 14.37 15.70 18.42
C SER A 348 14.27 14.36 19.17
N LYS A 349 14.08 13.25 18.45
CA LYS A 349 13.99 11.89 19.02
C LYS A 349 15.21 11.03 18.69
N VAL A 350 16.19 11.56 17.94
CA VAL A 350 17.43 10.84 17.66
C VAL A 350 18.31 10.85 18.90
N ILE A 351 18.73 9.66 19.34
CA ILE A 351 19.66 9.51 20.44
C ILE A 351 21.06 9.83 19.92
N SER A 352 21.81 10.64 20.68
CA SER A 352 23.17 11.02 20.28
C SER A 352 24.06 9.80 20.10
N GLY A 353 24.62 9.65 18.92
CA GLY A 353 25.46 8.52 18.52
C GLY A 353 24.74 7.42 17.76
N ASP A 354 23.41 7.41 17.76
CA ASP A 354 22.61 6.49 16.95
C ASP A 354 22.32 7.08 15.56
N PRO A 355 22.13 6.24 14.53
CA PRO A 355 21.63 6.69 13.25
C PRO A 355 20.18 7.17 13.39
N ARG A 356 19.79 8.11 12.54
CA ARG A 356 18.37 8.44 12.34
C ARG A 356 17.68 7.30 11.61
N TYR A 357 16.51 6.88 12.09
CA TYR A 357 15.80 5.74 11.54
C TYR A 357 14.59 6.15 10.69
N VAL A 358 14.31 5.37 9.67
CA VAL A 358 12.98 5.28 9.08
C VAL A 358 12.27 4.09 9.74
N TYR A 359 11.18 4.36 10.45
CA TYR A 359 10.29 3.32 10.95
C TYR A 359 9.30 2.92 9.86
N ALA A 360 9.10 1.62 9.74
CA ALA A 360 8.31 1.02 8.66
C ALA A 360 7.28 0.07 9.27
N PHE A 361 6.04 0.55 9.35
CA PHE A 361 4.90 -0.28 9.72
C PHE A 361 4.45 -1.09 8.52
N GLY A 362 4.30 -2.39 8.67
CA GLY A 362 3.91 -3.29 7.60
C GLY A 362 2.62 -4.03 7.93
N THR A 363 1.74 -4.18 6.95
CA THR A 363 0.60 -5.10 7.04
C THR A 363 0.67 -6.15 5.93
N PRO A 364 0.10 -7.34 6.16
CA PRO A 364 -0.13 -8.30 5.08
C PRO A 364 -1.03 -7.72 3.99
N SER A 365 -1.04 -8.37 2.83
CA SER A 365 -1.99 -8.04 1.76
C SER A 365 -3.45 -8.15 2.24
N GLY A 366 -4.29 -7.23 1.80
CA GLY A 366 -5.69 -7.11 2.23
C GLY A 366 -5.86 -6.30 3.51
N ARG A 367 -7.06 -6.37 4.11
CA ARG A 367 -7.50 -5.53 5.23
C ARG A 367 -7.74 -6.30 6.52
N ALA A 368 -7.24 -7.54 6.62
CA ALA A 368 -7.55 -8.41 7.75
C ALA A 368 -6.35 -8.67 8.67
N GLY A 369 -5.15 -8.20 8.32
CA GLY A 369 -3.94 -8.44 9.08
C GLY A 369 -3.73 -7.47 10.24
N SER A 370 -2.72 -7.74 11.07
CA SER A 370 -2.18 -6.81 12.05
C SER A 370 -1.07 -5.97 11.42
N ALA A 371 -0.73 -4.84 12.06
CA ALA A 371 0.47 -4.10 11.72
C ALA A 371 1.67 -4.60 12.52
N PHE A 372 2.79 -4.77 11.85
CA PHE A 372 4.09 -5.15 12.36
C PHE A 372 5.06 -3.99 12.19
N LEU A 373 6.14 -3.96 12.97
CA LEU A 373 7.08 -2.85 12.94
C LEU A 373 8.50 -3.31 12.59
N SER A 374 9.14 -2.56 11.73
CA SER A 374 10.57 -2.61 11.44
C SER A 374 11.16 -1.22 11.40
N ARG A 375 12.49 -1.11 11.49
CA ARG A 375 13.21 0.15 11.31
C ARG A 375 14.50 -0.09 10.51
N VAL A 376 14.99 0.97 9.90
CA VAL A 376 16.23 0.95 9.13
C VAL A 376 16.92 2.32 9.24
N PRO A 377 18.26 2.40 9.31
CA PRO A 377 18.95 3.67 9.16
C PRO A 377 18.54 4.38 7.87
N GLU A 378 18.29 5.70 7.94
CA GLU A 378 17.74 6.46 6.79
C GLU A 378 18.56 6.36 5.50
N GLY A 379 19.88 6.14 5.61
CA GLY A 379 20.76 5.93 4.45
C GLY A 379 20.70 4.52 3.86
N ALA A 380 19.94 3.59 4.46
CA ALA A 380 19.90 2.17 4.05
C ALA A 380 18.49 1.65 3.73
N ILE A 381 17.54 2.54 3.49
CA ILE A 381 16.10 2.22 3.33
C ILE A 381 15.83 1.16 2.25
N THR A 382 16.68 1.05 1.23
CA THR A 382 16.51 0.07 0.15
C THR A 382 17.22 -1.27 0.40
N ASP A 383 17.98 -1.41 1.48
CA ASP A 383 18.69 -2.66 1.82
C ASP A 383 17.98 -3.41 2.95
N LEU A 384 17.23 -4.45 2.61
CA LEU A 384 16.48 -5.25 3.57
C LEU A 384 17.33 -5.96 4.61
N LYS A 385 18.65 -6.10 4.40
CA LYS A 385 19.58 -6.69 5.36
C LYS A 385 19.92 -5.76 6.50
N GLN A 386 19.68 -4.46 6.33
CA GLN A 386 19.91 -3.44 7.35
C GLN A 386 18.68 -3.19 8.22
N TYR A 387 17.56 -3.86 7.93
CA TYR A 387 16.33 -3.71 8.71
C TYR A 387 16.43 -4.48 10.02
N GLU A 388 15.95 -3.87 11.08
CA GLU A 388 15.67 -4.46 12.36
C GLU A 388 14.16 -4.61 12.54
N TYR A 389 13.72 -5.68 13.19
CA TYR A 389 12.31 -6.05 13.37
C TYR A 389 11.98 -6.09 14.85
N TRP A 390 10.88 -5.46 15.24
CA TRP A 390 10.41 -5.43 16.62
C TRP A 390 9.74 -6.76 16.97
N ASP A 391 10.30 -7.51 17.93
CA ASP A 391 9.76 -8.81 18.32
C ASP A 391 8.75 -8.75 19.48
N GLY A 392 8.46 -7.53 19.96
CA GLY A 392 7.60 -7.24 21.12
C GLY A 392 8.38 -6.80 22.35
N ASP A 393 9.70 -6.94 22.35
CA ASP A 393 10.59 -6.61 23.46
C ASP A 393 11.89 -5.94 22.97
N THR A 394 12.46 -6.45 21.88
CA THR A 394 13.76 -5.97 21.36
C THR A 394 13.76 -5.82 19.84
N TRP A 395 14.74 -5.05 19.33
CA TRP A 395 15.03 -4.93 17.91
C TRP A 395 15.95 -6.06 17.45
N VAL A 396 15.49 -6.89 16.52
CA VAL A 396 16.21 -8.05 16.00
C VAL A 396 16.64 -7.80 14.56
N PRO A 397 17.96 -7.75 14.26
CA PRO A 397 18.44 -7.47 12.92
C PRO A 397 18.15 -8.61 11.94
N ASP A 398 17.79 -8.25 10.71
CA ASP A 398 17.64 -9.11 9.53
C ASP A 398 16.75 -10.37 9.70
N LYS A 399 15.71 -10.30 10.56
CA LYS A 399 14.81 -11.44 10.84
C LYS A 399 13.33 -11.04 10.80
N PRO A 400 12.72 -10.82 9.61
CA PRO A 400 11.32 -10.40 9.53
C PRO A 400 10.32 -11.37 10.16
N ALA A 401 10.66 -12.67 10.28
CA ALA A 401 9.80 -13.69 10.88
C ALA A 401 9.52 -13.48 12.38
N VAL A 402 10.40 -12.79 13.10
CA VAL A 402 10.23 -12.55 14.55
C VAL A 402 9.33 -11.37 14.85
N ALA A 403 9.01 -10.52 13.84
CA ALA A 403 8.21 -9.33 14.06
C ALA A 403 6.89 -9.65 14.75
N ALA A 404 6.64 -8.96 15.89
CA ALA A 404 5.40 -9.05 16.64
C ALA A 404 4.39 -7.98 16.19
N PRO A 405 3.07 -8.25 16.26
CA PRO A 405 2.06 -7.24 16.00
C PRO A 405 2.14 -6.08 17.00
N VAL A 406 2.14 -4.84 16.50
CA VAL A 406 2.11 -3.62 17.33
C VAL A 406 0.72 -2.96 17.33
N ILE A 407 -0.10 -3.19 16.29
CA ILE A 407 -1.47 -2.67 16.17
C ILE A 407 -2.35 -3.76 15.55
N GLY A 408 -3.56 -3.94 16.08
CA GLY A 408 -4.57 -4.84 15.54
C GLY A 408 -5.50 -5.38 16.63
N ASP A 409 -6.68 -5.89 16.21
CA ASP A 409 -7.69 -6.43 17.12
C ASP A 409 -7.28 -7.77 17.73
N SER A 410 -6.42 -8.53 17.03
CA SER A 410 -5.95 -9.84 17.49
C SER A 410 -4.53 -10.15 16.98
N PRO A 411 -3.66 -10.68 17.83
CA PRO A 411 -2.36 -11.19 17.39
C PRO A 411 -2.46 -12.54 16.68
N ASN A 412 -3.63 -13.21 16.74
CA ASN A 412 -3.85 -14.53 16.16
C ASN A 412 -4.66 -14.47 14.89
N SER A 413 -4.50 -15.46 14.04
CA SER A 413 -5.26 -15.61 12.79
C SER A 413 -6.72 -15.92 13.05
N ALA A 414 -7.61 -15.32 12.26
CA ALA A 414 -9.04 -15.54 12.34
C ALA A 414 -9.47 -16.87 11.68
N GLY A 415 -10.63 -17.38 12.11
CA GLY A 415 -11.32 -18.51 11.52
C GLY A 415 -10.96 -19.87 12.13
N LEU A 416 -11.73 -20.91 11.76
CA LEU A 416 -11.64 -22.26 12.34
C LEU A 416 -10.24 -22.89 12.22
N PHE A 417 -9.50 -22.57 11.16
CA PHE A 417 -8.15 -23.06 10.91
C PHE A 417 -7.08 -21.98 11.16
N GLY A 418 -7.40 -20.90 11.88
CA GLY A 418 -6.47 -19.83 12.22
C GLY A 418 -5.20 -20.35 12.89
N PHE A 419 -5.35 -21.33 13.80
CA PHE A 419 -4.24 -21.96 14.51
C PHE A 419 -3.19 -22.60 13.57
N VAL A 420 -3.59 -23.10 12.40
CA VAL A 420 -2.65 -23.66 11.40
C VAL A 420 -1.76 -22.56 10.83
N ARG A 421 -2.35 -21.39 10.55
CA ARG A 421 -1.59 -20.22 10.10
C ARG A 421 -0.68 -19.70 11.21
N ASP A 422 -1.14 -19.67 12.46
CA ASP A 422 -0.34 -19.23 13.60
C ASP A 422 0.88 -20.12 13.81
N ILE A 423 0.73 -21.45 13.69
CA ILE A 423 1.83 -22.39 13.73
C ILE A 423 2.80 -22.15 12.55
N ALA A 424 2.29 -22.00 11.34
CA ALA A 424 3.10 -21.78 10.15
C ALA A 424 3.88 -20.44 10.18
N ASN A 425 3.31 -19.42 10.81
CA ASN A 425 3.90 -18.09 11.01
C ASN A 425 4.82 -18.01 12.25
N ASN A 426 4.88 -19.05 13.07
CA ASN A 426 5.68 -19.04 14.28
C ASN A 426 7.18 -19.15 13.92
N PRO A 427 8.03 -18.18 14.29
CA PRO A 427 9.46 -18.23 13.99
C PRO A 427 10.18 -19.42 14.63
N ASN A 428 9.65 -19.98 15.72
CA ASN A 428 10.17 -21.20 16.37
C ASN A 428 9.78 -22.49 15.66
N PHE A 429 8.86 -22.43 14.66
CA PHE A 429 8.46 -23.56 13.85
C PHE A 429 9.06 -23.44 12.45
N PHE A 430 10.19 -24.12 12.22
CA PHE A 430 10.97 -24.04 10.97
C PHE A 430 11.26 -22.58 10.52
N GLY A 431 11.53 -21.68 11.48
CA GLY A 431 11.82 -20.28 11.19
C GLY A 431 10.66 -19.51 10.54
N GLY A 432 9.41 -20.01 10.65
CA GLY A 432 8.25 -19.40 9.97
C GLY A 432 8.18 -19.66 8.46
N TRP A 433 9.01 -20.58 7.93
CA TRP A 433 9.12 -20.82 6.49
C TRP A 433 7.80 -21.26 5.83
N PHE A 434 6.94 -22.01 6.54
CA PHE A 434 5.65 -22.46 6.02
C PHE A 434 4.63 -21.34 5.82
N ALA A 435 4.85 -20.15 6.37
CA ALA A 435 4.00 -19.00 6.12
C ALA A 435 3.99 -18.59 4.63
N GLY A 436 5.08 -18.85 3.90
CA GLY A 436 5.13 -18.64 2.46
C GLY A 436 4.11 -19.44 1.65
N LEU A 437 3.56 -20.51 2.23
CA LEU A 437 2.55 -21.38 1.63
C LEU A 437 1.13 -21.01 2.08
N VAL A 438 0.96 -20.81 3.40
CA VAL A 438 -0.37 -20.59 4.00
C VAL A 438 -0.74 -19.09 4.12
N GLY A 439 0.22 -18.20 3.90
CA GLY A 439 0.06 -16.75 4.01
C GLY A 439 0.25 -16.21 5.42
N ALA A 440 0.09 -14.91 5.56
CA ALA A 440 0.25 -14.18 6.81
C ALA A 440 -0.86 -14.48 7.83
N LYS A 441 -0.60 -14.12 9.11
CA LYS A 441 -1.64 -14.04 10.12
C LYS A 441 -2.72 -13.03 9.72
N THR A 442 -3.97 -13.38 10.00
CA THR A 442 -5.13 -12.51 9.78
C THR A 442 -5.95 -12.44 11.08
N GLY A 443 -6.56 -11.31 11.37
CA GLY A 443 -7.37 -11.10 12.57
C GLY A 443 -7.16 -9.75 13.24
N GLY A 444 -6.13 -9.01 12.82
CA GLY A 444 -5.84 -7.66 13.31
C GLY A 444 -6.78 -6.59 12.75
N ASN A 445 -7.37 -6.82 11.58
CA ASN A 445 -8.30 -5.90 10.91
C ASN A 445 -7.75 -4.49 10.68
N VAL A 446 -6.44 -4.40 10.40
CA VAL A 446 -5.77 -3.15 10.02
C VAL A 446 -5.73 -3.08 8.50
N SER A 447 -6.29 -2.02 7.93
CA SER A 447 -6.25 -1.77 6.49
C SER A 447 -5.10 -0.82 6.11
N GLU A 448 -5.22 -0.18 4.96
CA GLU A 448 -4.29 0.87 4.53
C GLU A 448 -4.08 1.88 5.67
N MET A 449 -2.83 2.18 5.98
CA MET A 449 -2.49 3.07 7.08
C MET A 449 -1.52 4.16 6.66
N SER A 450 -1.52 5.22 7.43
CA SER A 450 -0.49 6.26 7.44
C SER A 450 -0.01 6.54 8.85
N VAL A 451 1.22 7.00 8.99
CA VAL A 451 1.84 7.30 10.26
C VAL A 451 2.66 8.59 10.18
N GLN A 452 2.65 9.36 11.26
CA GLN A 452 3.37 10.63 11.37
C GLN A 452 3.81 10.84 12.82
N TYR A 453 4.95 11.52 13.03
CA TYR A 453 5.19 12.19 14.31
C TYR A 453 4.49 13.56 14.27
N ASN A 454 3.61 13.81 15.20
CA ASN A 454 2.85 15.06 15.28
C ASN A 454 3.43 15.95 16.37
N ASP A 455 4.10 17.04 15.99
CA ASP A 455 4.78 17.94 16.93
C ASP A 455 3.82 18.62 17.90
N TYR A 456 2.58 18.92 17.46
CA TYR A 456 1.57 19.51 18.34
C TYR A 456 1.21 18.58 19.49
N LEU A 457 1.01 17.29 19.22
CA LEU A 457 0.73 16.31 20.26
C LEU A 457 2.01 15.86 20.98
N GLY A 458 3.19 15.97 20.36
CA GLY A 458 4.45 15.42 20.84
C GLY A 458 4.51 13.89 20.78
N LYS A 459 3.70 13.27 19.89
CA LYS A 459 3.50 11.82 19.80
C LYS A 459 3.50 11.34 18.34
N TYR A 460 3.79 10.05 18.18
CA TYR A 460 3.47 9.35 16.93
C TYR A 460 1.96 9.18 16.82
N VAL A 461 1.44 9.43 15.63
CA VAL A 461 0.04 9.29 15.28
C VAL A 461 -0.08 8.30 14.14
N VAL A 462 -0.94 7.31 14.26
CA VAL A 462 -1.27 6.37 13.20
C VAL A 462 -2.75 6.48 12.86
N MET A 463 -3.08 6.45 11.58
CA MET A 463 -4.45 6.33 11.08
C MET A 463 -4.57 5.09 10.20
N TYR A 464 -5.67 4.35 10.37
CA TYR A 464 -5.98 3.15 9.59
C TYR A 464 -7.47 2.85 9.57
N GLY A 465 -7.94 2.06 8.60
CA GLY A 465 -9.30 1.52 8.61
C GLY A 465 -9.38 0.24 9.43
N ASN A 466 -10.39 0.14 10.31
CA ASN A 466 -10.61 -1.05 11.13
C ASN A 466 -11.62 -2.05 10.51
N GLY A 467 -11.88 -3.16 11.20
CA GLY A 467 -12.82 -4.20 10.78
C GLY A 467 -14.27 -3.73 10.61
N ALA A 468 -14.66 -2.62 11.21
CA ALA A 468 -15.99 -2.01 11.07
C ALA A 468 -16.07 -0.95 9.98
N ASN A 469 -15.03 -0.81 9.15
CA ASN A 469 -14.90 0.26 8.16
C ASN A 469 -14.93 1.67 8.77
N ASN A 470 -14.35 1.86 9.93
CA ASN A 470 -14.12 3.17 10.51
C ASN A 470 -12.66 3.55 10.35
N VAL A 471 -12.38 4.83 10.19
CA VAL A 471 -11.02 5.35 10.33
C VAL A 471 -10.72 5.56 11.80
N ILE A 472 -9.65 4.93 12.23
CA ILE A 472 -9.15 4.94 13.61
C ILE A 472 -7.87 5.75 13.66
N LEU A 473 -7.75 6.57 14.71
CA LEU A 473 -6.53 7.24 15.12
C LEU A 473 -6.04 6.64 16.43
N ARG A 474 -4.73 6.42 16.55
CA ARG A 474 -4.06 6.07 17.81
C ARG A 474 -2.79 6.91 17.97
N THR A 475 -2.36 7.09 19.21
CA THR A 475 -1.13 7.83 19.55
C THR A 475 -0.20 6.99 20.40
N ALA A 476 1.11 7.21 20.28
CA ALA A 476 2.12 6.60 21.14
C ALA A 476 3.33 7.53 21.32
N ASP A 477 4.09 7.33 22.37
CA ASP A 477 5.35 8.08 22.63
C ASP A 477 6.49 7.59 21.76
N THR A 478 6.47 6.30 21.41
CA THR A 478 7.44 5.64 20.54
C THR A 478 6.73 4.78 19.47
N PRO A 479 7.39 4.48 18.35
CA PRO A 479 6.78 3.64 17.29
C PRO A 479 6.44 2.22 17.74
N GLU A 480 7.17 1.69 18.73
CA GLU A 480 6.94 0.37 19.31
C GLU A 480 5.62 0.30 20.11
N GLY A 481 5.13 1.43 20.58
CA GLY A 481 3.92 1.53 21.42
C GLY A 481 4.31 1.90 22.86
N ALA A 482 3.45 1.83 23.91
CA ALA A 482 2.06 1.37 23.88
C ALA A 482 1.16 2.36 23.11
N TRP A 483 0.45 1.86 22.12
CA TRP A 483 -0.51 2.66 21.38
C TRP A 483 -1.77 2.88 22.22
N SER A 484 -2.30 4.11 22.19
CA SER A 484 -3.55 4.48 22.87
C SER A 484 -4.72 3.59 22.46
N ASP A 485 -5.82 3.65 23.20
CA ASP A 485 -7.10 3.11 22.77
C ASP A 485 -7.51 3.72 21.41
N PRO A 486 -8.32 2.98 20.62
CA PRO A 486 -8.75 3.44 19.30
C PRO A 486 -9.70 4.64 19.41
N ILE A 487 -9.40 5.71 18.67
CA ILE A 487 -10.22 6.90 18.55
C ILE A 487 -10.84 6.90 17.15
N THR A 488 -12.16 6.88 17.05
CA THR A 488 -12.86 6.94 15.75
C THR A 488 -12.85 8.38 15.23
N VAL A 489 -12.30 8.62 14.03
CA VAL A 489 -12.27 9.95 13.40
C VAL A 489 -13.21 10.07 12.20
N ALA A 490 -13.55 8.96 11.55
CA ALA A 490 -14.58 8.89 10.52
C ALA A 490 -15.21 7.50 10.51
N ASN A 491 -16.46 7.38 10.07
CA ASN A 491 -17.15 6.11 10.04
C ASN A 491 -17.89 5.86 8.72
N SER A 492 -18.14 4.58 8.42
CA SER A 492 -18.75 4.16 7.15
C SER A 492 -20.24 4.45 7.01
N ILE A 493 -20.92 4.83 8.11
CA ILE A 493 -22.32 5.30 8.05
C ILE A 493 -22.34 6.71 7.48
N GLN A 494 -21.44 7.57 7.97
CA GLN A 494 -21.31 8.95 7.54
C GLN A 494 -20.66 9.05 6.13
N TYR A 495 -19.66 8.20 5.87
CA TYR A 495 -18.91 8.18 4.60
C TYR A 495 -18.89 6.77 4.01
N PRO A 496 -19.96 6.34 3.32
CA PRO A 496 -20.04 5.01 2.75
C PRO A 496 -18.92 4.73 1.75
N GLY A 497 -18.22 3.61 1.95
CA GLY A 497 -17.11 3.22 1.08
C GLY A 497 -15.79 3.93 1.35
N LEU A 498 -15.62 4.54 2.51
CA LEU A 498 -14.35 5.16 2.93
C LEU A 498 -13.22 4.14 3.06
N TYR A 499 -12.00 4.55 2.72
CA TYR A 499 -10.76 3.78 2.89
C TYR A 499 -9.51 4.67 2.70
N ALA A 500 -8.33 4.09 2.90
CA ALA A 500 -7.03 4.71 2.70
C ALA A 500 -6.89 6.11 3.35
N PRO A 501 -6.91 6.19 4.70
CA PRO A 501 -6.67 7.44 5.40
C PRO A 501 -5.18 7.79 5.34
N MET A 502 -4.81 8.83 4.57
CA MET A 502 -3.43 9.25 4.36
C MET A 502 -3.19 10.62 4.97
N ILE A 503 -2.38 10.68 6.04
CA ILE A 503 -2.07 11.93 6.75
C ILE A 503 -1.25 12.85 5.87
N HIS A 504 -1.59 14.15 5.87
CA HIS A 504 -0.78 15.17 5.20
C HIS A 504 0.52 15.41 5.99
N PRO A 505 1.70 15.35 5.34
CA PRO A 505 2.99 15.31 6.03
C PRO A 505 3.29 16.55 6.88
N LEU A 506 2.72 17.70 6.54
CA LEU A 506 2.93 18.95 7.26
C LEU A 506 1.91 19.21 8.39
N SER A 507 0.94 18.32 8.61
CA SER A 507 -0.03 18.46 9.71
C SER A 507 0.68 18.43 11.07
N GLY A 508 0.36 19.38 11.94
CA GLY A 508 0.92 19.44 13.29
C GLY A 508 2.38 19.89 13.38
N THR A 509 3.04 20.22 12.26
CA THR A 509 4.45 20.65 12.22
C THR A 509 4.64 22.17 12.36
N GLY A 510 3.56 22.96 12.29
CA GLY A 510 3.62 24.41 12.24
C GLY A 510 3.96 25.01 10.86
N GLN A 511 4.12 24.19 9.83
CA GLN A 511 4.39 24.64 8.46
C GLN A 511 3.13 24.96 7.65
N LEU A 512 1.97 24.47 8.10
CA LEU A 512 0.68 24.88 7.56
C LEU A 512 0.21 26.16 8.25
N THR A 513 -0.57 26.98 7.53
CA THR A 513 -1.14 28.21 8.06
C THR A 513 -2.67 28.19 8.00
N ASP A 514 -3.31 28.81 8.99
CA ASP A 514 -4.76 29.03 9.03
C ASP A 514 -5.19 30.21 8.15
N SER A 515 -6.49 30.51 8.13
CA SER A 515 -7.06 31.63 7.37
C SER A 515 -6.59 33.03 7.83
N GLY A 516 -5.99 33.12 9.01
CA GLY A 516 -5.40 34.35 9.56
C GLY A 516 -3.91 34.46 9.28
N GLY A 517 -3.26 33.41 8.69
CA GLY A 517 -1.83 33.36 8.45
C GLY A 517 -1.02 32.88 9.65
N ALA A 518 -1.65 32.44 10.74
CA ALA A 518 -0.96 31.84 11.88
C ALA A 518 -0.66 30.34 11.64
N PRO A 519 0.34 29.77 12.32
CA PRO A 519 0.61 28.34 12.22
C PRO A 519 -0.61 27.48 12.62
N ASP A 520 -1.08 26.64 11.70
CA ASP A 520 -2.18 25.70 11.94
C ASP A 520 -1.63 24.38 12.47
N VAL A 521 -1.46 24.29 13.79
CA VAL A 521 -0.85 23.14 14.45
C VAL A 521 -1.87 22.14 14.97
N SER A 522 -3.08 22.60 15.34
CA SER A 522 -4.09 21.78 16.00
C SER A 522 -4.92 20.92 15.06
N ASN A 523 -4.87 21.19 13.77
CA ASN A 523 -5.63 20.46 12.76
C ASN A 523 -4.79 19.36 12.11
N LEU A 524 -5.33 18.15 12.10
CA LEU A 524 -4.80 17.03 11.33
C LEU A 524 -5.52 16.97 9.99
N TYR A 525 -4.81 17.25 8.91
CA TYR A 525 -5.30 17.12 7.54
C TYR A 525 -4.93 15.76 6.99
N TRP A 526 -5.84 15.11 6.27
CA TRP A 526 -5.61 13.78 5.72
C TRP A 526 -6.53 13.50 4.53
N ASN A 527 -6.04 12.73 3.59
CA ASN A 527 -6.81 12.25 2.45
C ASN A 527 -7.67 11.05 2.84
N MET A 528 -8.89 11.00 2.32
CA MET A 528 -9.80 9.88 2.40
C MET A 528 -10.27 9.50 0.99
N SER A 529 -10.13 8.24 0.62
CA SER A 529 -10.70 7.72 -0.62
C SER A 529 -12.13 7.25 -0.40
N LEU A 530 -12.99 7.45 -1.41
CA LEU A 530 -14.35 6.96 -1.43
C LEU A 530 -14.57 6.05 -2.63
N TRP A 531 -14.87 4.78 -2.35
CA TRP A 531 -15.03 3.77 -3.37
C TRP A 531 -16.12 4.12 -4.41
N GLY A 532 -17.28 4.61 -3.96
CA GLY A 532 -18.41 4.94 -4.83
C GLY A 532 -18.13 6.09 -5.81
N ASN A 533 -17.27 7.03 -5.43
CA ASN A 533 -16.83 8.15 -6.26
C ASN A 533 -15.55 7.84 -7.01
N TYR A 534 -14.79 6.90 -6.49
CA TYR A 534 -13.42 6.58 -6.91
C TYR A 534 -12.55 7.85 -7.01
N ASN A 535 -12.60 8.66 -5.97
CA ASN A 535 -11.87 9.91 -5.84
C ASN A 535 -11.47 10.17 -4.39
N VAL A 536 -10.54 11.10 -4.22
CA VAL A 536 -9.93 11.46 -2.94
C VAL A 536 -10.47 12.80 -2.47
N VAL A 537 -10.82 12.88 -1.19
CA VAL A 537 -11.26 14.08 -0.50
C VAL A 537 -10.31 14.44 0.64
N LEU A 538 -10.00 15.72 0.80
CA LEU A 538 -9.25 16.22 1.95
C LEU A 538 -10.18 16.32 3.15
N MET A 539 -9.76 15.76 4.27
CA MET A 539 -10.44 15.78 5.56
C MET A 539 -9.66 16.60 6.57
N LYS A 540 -10.35 17.14 7.55
CA LYS A 540 -9.77 17.86 8.69
C LYS A 540 -10.30 17.28 9.99
N THR A 541 -9.41 17.02 10.96
CA THR A 541 -9.71 16.57 12.32
C THR A 541 -9.06 17.54 13.32
N ASP A 542 -9.84 18.13 14.21
CA ASP A 542 -9.32 18.97 15.28
C ASP A 542 -8.77 18.11 16.43
N LEU A 543 -7.50 18.29 16.77
CA LEU A 543 -6.78 17.56 17.82
C LEU A 543 -6.78 18.26 19.18
N THR A 544 -7.41 19.44 19.33
CA THR A 544 -7.35 20.26 20.54
C THR A 544 -7.84 19.48 21.77
N ASN A 545 -8.98 18.79 21.66
CA ASN A 545 -9.51 17.97 22.75
C ASN A 545 -8.62 16.79 23.09
N LEU A 546 -7.97 16.18 22.10
CA LEU A 546 -7.02 15.09 22.34
C LEU A 546 -5.78 15.61 23.07
N LYS A 547 -5.24 16.76 22.66
CA LYS A 547 -4.08 17.38 23.30
C LYS A 547 -4.32 17.61 24.79
N THR A 548 -5.49 18.14 25.18
CA THR A 548 -5.83 18.42 26.57
C THR A 548 -5.91 17.17 27.45
N THR A 549 -6.12 15.99 26.86
CA THR A 549 -6.16 14.72 27.62
C THR A 549 -4.82 14.02 27.70
N LEU A 550 -3.82 14.46 26.95
CA LEU A 550 -2.48 13.90 26.92
C LEU A 550 -1.49 14.66 27.81
N VAL A 551 -1.90 15.81 28.35
CA VAL A 551 -1.18 16.63 29.34
C VAL A 551 -1.68 16.27 30.73
#